data_b29ad869d7e4c1531b8efb83f95b24c3
#
_entry.id   b29ad869d7e4c1531b8efb83f95b24c3
#
_cell.length_a   1.000
_cell.length_b   1.000
_cell.length_c   1.000
_cell.angle_alpha   90.00
_cell.angle_beta   90.00
_cell.angle_gamma   90.00
#
_symmetry.space_group_name_H-M   'P 1'
#
loop_
_entity.id
_entity.type
_entity.pdbx_description
1 polymer ?
#
loop_
_entity_poly.entity_id
_entity_poly.type
_entity_poly.pdbx_seq_one_letter_code
_entity_poly.pdbx_strand_id
1 'polypeptide(L)'
;MLIDQIQELKHLAHQLLYLGTDDTPIYADSLAKLNKEVTQKANALFMAKASTNEEEALLCLALLMGYNAVMYSQSEIENRKQAVLDRAGKILDKISPSLLKCQLLTYCYGEVYDEELAMEALSIIDSWGERRLSDEEQEIADTLMNLENYPYPWSEIKE
;
A
#
# COMPACT_ATOMS: atom_id res chain seq x y z
N MET A 1 9.91 -11.95 -14.94
CA MET A 1 9.51 -12.72 -13.77
C MET A 1 8.47 -11.95 -12.98
N LEU A 2 7.61 -12.66 -12.27
CA LEU A 2 6.53 -12.01 -11.52
C LEU A 2 7.05 -11.01 -10.49
N ILE A 3 8.10 -11.36 -9.75
CA ILE A 3 8.66 -10.45 -8.74
C ILE A 3 9.10 -9.11 -9.33
N ASP A 4 9.67 -9.12 -10.52
CA ASP A 4 10.10 -7.89 -11.18
C ASP A 4 8.90 -7.01 -11.56
N GLN A 5 7.82 -7.62 -12.02
CA GLN A 5 6.58 -6.93 -12.36
C GLN A 5 5.91 -6.33 -11.12
N ILE A 6 5.93 -7.07 -10.00
CA ILE A 6 5.40 -6.59 -8.72
C ILE A 6 6.19 -5.37 -8.25
N GLN A 7 7.52 -5.43 -8.29
CA GLN A 7 8.37 -4.33 -7.85
C GLN A 7 8.20 -3.11 -8.75
N GLU A 8 8.01 -3.31 -10.06
CA GLU A 8 7.75 -2.22 -10.98
C GLU A 8 6.43 -1.52 -10.67
N LEU A 9 5.36 -2.28 -10.43
CA LEU A 9 4.08 -1.71 -10.04
C LEU A 9 4.20 -0.91 -8.74
N LYS A 10 4.88 -1.48 -7.75
CA LYS A 10 5.10 -0.82 -6.46
C LYS A 10 5.83 0.50 -6.63
N HIS A 11 6.88 0.52 -7.45
CA HIS A 11 7.66 1.72 -7.74
C HIS A 11 6.80 2.80 -8.43
N LEU A 12 6.05 2.41 -9.46
CA LEU A 12 5.20 3.34 -10.21
C LEU A 12 4.05 3.88 -9.35
N ALA A 13 3.46 3.02 -8.52
CA ALA A 13 2.42 3.45 -7.59
C ALA A 13 2.96 4.48 -6.60
N HIS A 14 4.18 4.25 -6.09
CA HIS A 14 4.83 5.19 -5.18
C HIS A 14 5.09 6.53 -5.87
N GLN A 15 5.58 6.51 -7.12
CA GLN A 15 5.78 7.73 -7.89
C GLN A 15 4.48 8.51 -8.07
N LEU A 16 3.38 7.82 -8.39
CA LEU A 16 2.09 8.47 -8.59
C LEU A 16 1.56 9.06 -7.28
N LEU A 17 1.68 8.33 -6.18
CA LEU A 17 1.19 8.75 -4.87
C LEU A 17 1.89 10.02 -4.38
N TYR A 18 3.20 10.13 -4.62
CA TYR A 18 4.01 11.24 -4.15
C TYR A 18 4.29 12.31 -5.23
N LEU A 19 3.58 12.24 -6.35
CA LEU A 19 3.77 13.19 -7.44
C LEU A 19 3.43 14.61 -6.95
N GLY A 20 4.38 15.53 -7.11
CA GLY A 20 4.24 16.92 -6.73
C GLY A 20 4.57 17.25 -5.28
N THR A 21 4.92 16.26 -4.46
CA THR A 21 5.26 16.51 -3.04
C THR A 21 6.63 17.13 -2.86
N ASP A 22 7.46 17.12 -3.90
CA ASP A 22 8.83 17.64 -3.89
C ASP A 22 8.97 19.00 -4.58
N ASP A 23 7.87 19.75 -4.69
CA ASP A 23 7.79 21.04 -5.37
C ASP A 23 8.05 20.98 -6.89
N THR A 24 8.17 19.78 -7.46
CA THR A 24 8.30 19.62 -8.90
C THR A 24 6.97 19.94 -9.57
N PRO A 25 6.96 20.74 -10.68
CA PRO A 25 5.72 21.02 -11.39
C PRO A 25 5.04 19.73 -11.89
N ILE A 26 3.72 19.67 -11.71
CA ILE A 26 2.92 18.54 -12.21
C ILE A 26 2.31 18.94 -13.55
N TYR A 27 2.65 18.19 -14.59
CA TYR A 27 2.06 18.40 -15.91
C TYR A 27 0.91 17.42 -16.10
N ALA A 28 -0.22 17.92 -16.59
CA ALA A 28 -1.43 17.11 -16.77
C ALA A 28 -1.18 15.85 -17.61
N ASP A 29 -0.39 15.98 -18.68
CA ASP A 29 -0.07 14.85 -19.55
C ASP A 29 0.76 13.79 -18.83
N SER A 30 1.73 14.19 -18.02
CA SER A 30 2.56 13.28 -17.26
C SER A 30 1.75 12.56 -16.19
N LEU A 31 0.87 13.28 -15.51
CA LEU A 31 -0.03 12.71 -14.50
C LEU A 31 -0.96 11.67 -15.13
N ALA A 32 -1.61 12.01 -16.24
CA ALA A 32 -2.53 11.11 -16.93
C ALA A 32 -1.81 9.85 -17.42
N LYS A 33 -0.61 10.01 -17.96
CA LYS A 33 0.19 8.88 -18.44
C LYS A 33 0.57 7.94 -17.31
N LEU A 34 1.06 8.48 -16.19
CA LEU A 34 1.46 7.67 -15.05
C LEU A 34 0.26 6.97 -14.42
N ASN A 35 -0.86 7.68 -14.28
CA ASN A 35 -2.10 7.11 -13.75
C ASN A 35 -2.57 5.93 -14.62
N LYS A 36 -2.54 6.08 -15.93
CA LYS A 36 -2.91 5.02 -16.88
C LYS A 36 -1.97 3.82 -16.76
N GLU A 37 -0.67 4.08 -16.67
CA GLU A 37 0.34 3.04 -16.56
C GLU A 37 0.17 2.22 -15.29
N VAL A 38 -0.02 2.88 -14.14
CA VAL A 38 -0.27 2.21 -12.87
C VAL A 38 -1.54 1.36 -12.95
N THR A 39 -2.62 1.91 -13.50
CA THR A 39 -3.89 1.21 -13.65
C THR A 39 -3.73 -0.05 -14.50
N GLN A 40 -3.04 0.07 -15.66
CA GLN A 40 -2.85 -1.06 -16.55
C GLN A 40 -2.00 -2.16 -15.92
N LYS A 41 -0.93 -1.80 -15.23
CA LYS A 41 -0.05 -2.77 -14.58
C LYS A 41 -0.76 -3.46 -13.41
N ALA A 42 -1.52 -2.72 -12.60
CA ALA A 42 -2.29 -3.30 -11.51
C ALA A 42 -3.32 -4.30 -12.06
N ASN A 43 -4.05 -3.92 -13.11
CA ASN A 43 -5.04 -4.80 -13.72
C ASN A 43 -4.40 -6.05 -14.33
N ALA A 44 -3.22 -5.92 -14.93
CA ALA A 44 -2.49 -7.06 -15.48
C ALA A 44 -2.05 -8.03 -14.38
N LEU A 45 -1.66 -7.51 -13.22
CA LEU A 45 -1.19 -8.34 -12.09
C LEU A 45 -2.32 -8.85 -11.20
N PHE A 46 -3.52 -8.30 -11.32
CA PHE A 46 -4.65 -8.66 -10.46
C PHE A 46 -4.93 -10.17 -10.47
N MET A 47 -4.81 -10.81 -11.63
CA MET A 47 -5.06 -12.25 -11.78
C MET A 47 -3.80 -13.10 -11.66
N ALA A 48 -2.64 -12.50 -11.40
CA ALA A 48 -1.40 -13.23 -11.28
C ALA A 48 -1.42 -14.13 -10.04
N LYS A 49 -0.74 -15.25 -10.13
CA LYS A 49 -0.63 -16.20 -9.03
C LYS A 49 0.80 -16.24 -8.52
N ALA A 50 0.95 -15.95 -7.23
CA ALA A 50 2.24 -16.00 -6.56
C ALA A 50 2.60 -17.45 -6.24
N SER A 51 3.90 -17.73 -6.17
CA SER A 51 4.41 -19.07 -5.87
C SER A 51 4.77 -19.27 -4.41
N THR A 52 4.91 -18.18 -3.63
CA THR A 52 5.20 -18.26 -2.18
C THR A 52 4.27 -17.34 -1.41
N ASN A 53 4.21 -17.53 -0.09
CA ASN A 53 3.42 -16.66 0.78
C ASN A 53 3.94 -15.22 0.77
N GLU A 54 5.25 -15.04 0.80
CA GLU A 54 5.88 -13.72 0.75
C GLU A 54 5.60 -13.03 -0.59
N GLU A 55 5.66 -13.77 -1.69
CA GLU A 55 5.35 -13.22 -3.01
C GLU A 55 3.88 -12.81 -3.10
N GLU A 56 2.97 -13.60 -2.55
CA GLU A 56 1.56 -13.24 -2.49
C GLU A 56 1.34 -11.97 -1.65
N ALA A 57 2.01 -11.87 -0.50
CA ALA A 57 1.92 -10.67 0.34
C ALA A 57 2.45 -9.44 -0.40
N LEU A 58 3.57 -9.58 -1.09
CA LEU A 58 4.16 -8.48 -1.87
C LEU A 58 3.23 -8.08 -3.04
N LEU A 59 2.62 -9.07 -3.70
CA LEU A 59 1.66 -8.81 -4.78
C LEU A 59 0.44 -8.06 -4.25
N CYS A 60 -0.12 -8.48 -3.11
CA CYS A 60 -1.25 -7.78 -2.49
C CYS A 60 -0.87 -6.35 -2.12
N LEU A 61 0.32 -6.14 -1.54
CA LEU A 61 0.80 -4.80 -1.20
C LEU A 61 0.90 -3.91 -2.44
N ALA A 62 1.52 -4.41 -3.51
CA ALA A 62 1.67 -3.64 -4.75
C ALA A 62 0.32 -3.29 -5.37
N LEU A 63 -0.63 -4.22 -5.35
CA LEU A 63 -1.98 -3.99 -5.87
C LEU A 63 -2.73 -2.94 -5.05
N LEU A 64 -2.66 -3.01 -3.72
CA LEU A 64 -3.27 -2.01 -2.85
C LEU A 64 -2.65 -0.63 -3.08
N MET A 65 -1.32 -0.56 -3.18
CA MET A 65 -0.64 0.70 -3.49
C MET A 65 -1.09 1.25 -4.83
N GLY A 66 -1.16 0.39 -5.86
CA GLY A 66 -1.57 0.80 -7.20
C GLY A 66 -3.00 1.32 -7.23
N TYR A 67 -3.94 0.58 -6.67
CA TYR A 67 -5.34 0.98 -6.68
C TYR A 67 -5.62 2.19 -5.77
N ASN A 68 -4.82 2.39 -4.72
CA ASN A 68 -4.93 3.59 -3.89
C ASN A 68 -4.35 4.82 -4.55
N ALA A 69 -3.31 4.66 -5.36
CA ALA A 69 -2.63 5.77 -6.00
C ALA A 69 -3.40 6.33 -7.21
N VAL A 70 -4.21 5.50 -7.89
CA VAL A 70 -4.96 5.97 -9.08
C VAL A 70 -6.02 6.99 -8.67
N MET A 71 -6.15 8.04 -9.48
CA MET A 71 -6.94 9.22 -9.11
C MET A 71 -8.42 9.12 -9.45
N TYR A 72 -8.79 8.22 -10.36
CA TYR A 72 -10.18 8.06 -10.78
C TYR A 72 -10.70 6.71 -10.31
N SER A 73 -11.40 6.75 -9.19
CA SER A 73 -12.01 5.55 -8.61
C SER A 73 -13.26 5.19 -9.41
N GLN A 74 -13.30 3.96 -9.91
CA GLN A 74 -14.49 3.39 -10.54
C GLN A 74 -14.96 2.21 -9.69
N SER A 75 -16.23 1.86 -9.82
CA SER A 75 -16.79 0.73 -9.06
C SER A 75 -16.00 -0.56 -9.27
N GLU A 76 -15.47 -0.77 -10.48
CA GLU A 76 -14.64 -1.93 -10.79
C GLU A 76 -13.35 -1.94 -9.97
N ILE A 77 -12.71 -0.78 -9.81
CA ILE A 77 -11.49 -0.64 -8.99
C ILE A 77 -11.80 -0.95 -7.53
N GLU A 78 -12.91 -0.45 -7.01
CA GLU A 78 -13.33 -0.72 -5.64
C GLU A 78 -13.59 -2.22 -5.41
N ASN A 79 -14.21 -2.90 -6.37
CA ASN A 79 -14.44 -4.34 -6.29
C ASN A 79 -13.13 -5.13 -6.30
N ARG A 80 -12.19 -4.72 -7.14
CA ARG A 80 -10.86 -5.35 -7.19
C ARG A 80 -10.08 -5.10 -5.90
N LYS A 81 -10.14 -3.89 -5.38
CA LYS A 81 -9.50 -3.56 -4.12
C LYS A 81 -10.04 -4.44 -2.99
N GLN A 82 -11.35 -4.63 -2.93
CA GLN A 82 -11.96 -5.51 -1.92
C GLN A 82 -11.47 -6.95 -2.07
N ALA A 83 -11.36 -7.45 -3.30
CA ALA A 83 -10.84 -8.80 -3.53
C ALA A 83 -9.38 -8.92 -3.06
N VAL A 84 -8.57 -7.89 -3.28
CA VAL A 84 -7.18 -7.87 -2.80
C VAL A 84 -7.13 -7.85 -1.28
N LEU A 85 -8.00 -7.07 -0.63
CA LEU A 85 -8.10 -7.03 0.83
C LEU A 85 -8.44 -8.41 1.41
N ASP A 86 -9.34 -9.15 0.78
CA ASP A 86 -9.69 -10.50 1.19
C ASP A 86 -8.48 -11.44 1.07
N ARG A 87 -7.73 -11.34 -0.02
CA ARG A 87 -6.49 -12.11 -0.20
C ARG A 87 -5.44 -11.74 0.83
N ALA A 88 -5.28 -10.45 1.10
CA ALA A 88 -4.32 -9.96 2.09
C ALA A 88 -4.66 -10.48 3.48
N GLY A 89 -5.93 -10.49 3.86
CA GLY A 89 -6.37 -11.03 5.14
C GLY A 89 -5.98 -12.49 5.33
N LYS A 90 -6.05 -13.28 4.26
CA LYS A 90 -5.66 -14.69 4.30
C LYS A 90 -4.16 -14.88 4.41
N ILE A 91 -3.37 -14.06 3.71
CA ILE A 91 -1.92 -14.23 3.67
C ILE A 91 -1.24 -13.66 4.92
N LEU A 92 -1.83 -12.68 5.56
CA LEU A 92 -1.24 -12.04 6.73
C LEU A 92 -0.97 -13.03 7.86
N ASP A 93 -1.81 -14.05 8.02
CA ASP A 93 -1.64 -15.07 9.03
C ASP A 93 -0.55 -16.09 8.68
N LYS A 94 -0.06 -16.06 7.45
CA LYS A 94 0.90 -17.06 6.94
C LYS A 94 2.31 -16.53 6.78
N ILE A 95 2.53 -15.25 7.07
CA ILE A 95 3.86 -14.64 6.95
C ILE A 95 4.36 -14.17 8.32
N SER A 96 5.68 -14.17 8.46
CA SER A 96 6.34 -13.77 9.71
C SER A 96 6.39 -12.24 9.83
N PRO A 97 6.47 -11.71 11.06
CA PRO A 97 6.66 -10.28 11.26
C PRO A 97 7.88 -9.77 10.49
N SER A 98 7.68 -8.69 9.73
CA SER A 98 8.69 -8.13 8.84
C SER A 98 8.25 -6.77 8.37
N LEU A 99 9.13 -6.05 7.67
CA LEU A 99 8.74 -4.80 7.00
C LEU A 99 7.57 -5.03 6.04
N LEU A 100 7.64 -6.10 5.24
CA LEU A 100 6.56 -6.42 4.29
C LEU A 100 5.22 -6.63 5.01
N LYS A 101 5.21 -7.41 6.10
CA LYS A 101 3.99 -7.63 6.87
C LYS A 101 3.47 -6.32 7.45
N CYS A 102 4.36 -5.49 8.00
CA CYS A 102 3.99 -4.19 8.55
C CYS A 102 3.36 -3.29 7.48
N GLN A 103 3.96 -3.24 6.30
CA GLN A 103 3.42 -2.46 5.18
C GLN A 103 2.04 -2.96 4.77
N LEU A 104 1.86 -4.27 4.64
CA LEU A 104 0.58 -4.84 4.24
C LEU A 104 -0.49 -4.61 5.30
N LEU A 105 -0.17 -4.80 6.58
CA LEU A 105 -1.06 -4.50 7.70
C LEU A 105 -1.52 -3.04 7.66
N THR A 106 -0.59 -2.13 7.45
CA THR A 106 -0.87 -0.69 7.44
C THR A 106 -1.80 -0.31 6.28
N TYR A 107 -1.54 -0.84 5.08
CA TYR A 107 -2.40 -0.55 3.93
C TYR A 107 -3.79 -1.16 4.10
N CYS A 108 -3.89 -2.35 4.68
CA CYS A 108 -5.20 -2.94 5.00
C CYS A 108 -5.93 -2.11 6.06
N TYR A 109 -5.21 -1.66 7.10
CA TYR A 109 -5.80 -0.80 8.13
C TYR A 109 -6.36 0.48 7.52
N GLY A 110 -5.66 1.09 6.57
CA GLY A 110 -6.12 2.31 5.89
C GLY A 110 -7.41 2.12 5.10
N GLU A 111 -7.78 0.89 4.79
CA GLU A 111 -9.01 0.60 4.04
C GLU A 111 -10.18 0.17 4.95
N VAL A 112 -9.91 -0.64 5.97
CA VAL A 112 -10.96 -1.25 6.77
C VAL A 112 -11.05 -0.70 8.20
N TYR A 113 -10.00 -0.01 8.65
CA TYR A 113 -9.90 0.60 10.00
C TYR A 113 -10.14 -0.38 11.15
N ASP A 114 -9.68 -1.63 10.97
CA ASP A 114 -9.70 -2.64 12.03
C ASP A 114 -8.49 -2.40 12.94
N GLU A 115 -8.73 -2.02 14.20
CA GLU A 115 -7.67 -1.69 15.15
C GLU A 115 -6.69 -2.83 15.41
N GLU A 116 -7.10 -4.07 15.24
CA GLU A 116 -6.19 -5.21 15.40
C GLU A 116 -5.05 -5.18 14.39
N LEU A 117 -5.33 -4.71 13.17
CA LEU A 117 -4.30 -4.54 12.15
C LEU A 117 -3.28 -3.48 12.55
N ALA A 118 -3.76 -2.36 13.05
CA ALA A 118 -2.89 -1.28 13.52
C ALA A 118 -2.04 -1.73 14.72
N MET A 119 -2.62 -2.45 15.65
CA MET A 119 -1.91 -2.94 16.83
C MET A 119 -0.79 -3.92 16.44
N GLU A 120 -1.08 -4.80 15.51
CA GLU A 120 -0.06 -5.74 15.03
C GLU A 120 1.07 -5.02 14.28
N ALA A 121 0.73 -4.04 13.44
CA ALA A 121 1.72 -3.23 12.74
C ALA A 121 2.60 -2.45 13.72
N LEU A 122 2.00 -1.84 14.74
CA LEU A 122 2.74 -1.14 15.80
C LEU A 122 3.68 -2.08 16.55
N SER A 123 3.25 -3.30 16.83
CA SER A 123 4.10 -4.31 17.46
C SER A 123 5.34 -4.61 16.64
N ILE A 124 5.20 -4.69 15.31
CA ILE A 124 6.35 -4.89 14.42
C ILE A 124 7.28 -3.67 14.47
N ILE A 125 6.73 -2.47 14.41
CA ILE A 125 7.53 -1.23 14.48
C ILE A 125 8.28 -1.16 15.81
N ASP A 126 7.62 -1.48 16.91
CA ASP A 126 8.23 -1.49 18.23
C ASP A 126 9.39 -2.49 18.32
N SER A 127 9.30 -3.60 17.60
CA SER A 127 10.35 -4.61 17.56
C SER A 127 11.65 -4.12 16.92
N TRP A 128 11.57 -3.03 16.13
CA TRP A 128 12.75 -2.44 15.51
C TRP A 128 13.61 -1.67 16.50
N GLY A 129 13.05 -1.31 17.65
CA GLY A 129 13.78 -0.66 18.73
C GLY A 129 14.23 0.75 18.40
N GLU A 130 15.34 1.18 19.01
CA GLU A 130 15.87 2.53 18.85
C GLU A 130 16.89 2.66 17.71
N ARG A 131 17.11 1.58 16.95
CA ARG A 131 18.04 1.63 15.82
C ARG A 131 17.54 2.61 14.76
N ARG A 132 18.46 3.09 13.93
CA ARG A 132 18.10 3.93 12.81
C ARG A 132 17.23 3.12 11.81
N LEU A 133 16.07 3.68 11.48
CA LEU A 133 15.15 3.04 10.53
C LEU A 133 15.61 3.30 9.11
N SER A 134 15.34 2.34 8.23
CA SER A 134 15.49 2.56 6.79
C SER A 134 14.42 3.55 6.31
N ASP A 135 14.60 4.09 5.10
CA ASP A 135 13.63 5.01 4.52
C ASP A 135 12.24 4.37 4.42
N GLU A 136 12.18 3.11 4.00
CA GLU A 136 10.90 2.39 3.90
C GLU A 136 10.28 2.13 5.27
N GLU A 137 11.08 1.80 6.28
CA GLU A 137 10.60 1.60 7.63
C GLU A 137 10.04 2.90 8.21
N GLN A 138 10.75 4.01 8.02
CA GLN A 138 10.30 5.31 8.49
C GLN A 138 9.01 5.75 7.78
N GLU A 139 8.95 5.52 6.47
CA GLU A 139 7.76 5.86 5.68
C GLU A 139 6.53 5.12 6.17
N ILE A 140 6.63 3.82 6.41
CA ILE A 140 5.46 3.06 6.85
C ILE A 140 5.05 3.40 8.28
N ALA A 141 6.02 3.70 9.15
CA ALA A 141 5.72 4.15 10.51
C ALA A 141 4.97 5.49 10.47
N ASP A 142 5.41 6.43 9.65
CA ASP A 142 4.74 7.71 9.48
C ASP A 142 3.34 7.55 8.88
N THR A 143 3.18 6.65 7.91
CA THR A 143 1.89 6.36 7.29
C THR A 143 0.90 5.82 8.33
N LEU A 144 1.33 4.87 9.15
CA LEU A 144 0.49 4.31 10.20
C LEU A 144 0.07 5.37 11.22
N MET A 145 1.02 6.21 11.64
CA MET A 145 0.74 7.31 12.56
C MET A 145 -0.31 8.26 12.00
N ASN A 146 -0.18 8.62 10.73
CA ASN A 146 -1.16 9.50 10.07
C ASN A 146 -2.54 8.86 10.00
N LEU A 147 -2.62 7.56 9.69
CA LEU A 147 -3.90 6.85 9.64
C LEU A 147 -4.56 6.75 11.01
N GLU A 148 -3.79 6.56 12.08
CA GLU A 148 -4.33 6.52 13.43
C GLU A 148 -4.83 7.88 13.90
N ASN A 149 -4.13 8.95 13.53
CA ASN A 149 -4.49 10.30 13.92
C ASN A 149 -5.67 10.84 13.09
N TYR A 150 -5.80 10.39 11.84
CA TYR A 150 -6.83 10.86 10.90
C TYR A 150 -7.47 9.66 10.22
N PRO A 151 -8.25 8.85 10.98
CA PRO A 151 -8.76 7.56 10.46
C PRO A 151 -9.77 7.71 9.33
N TYR A 152 -10.41 8.87 9.19
CA TYR A 152 -11.38 9.10 8.13
C TYR A 152 -11.00 10.34 7.34
N PRO A 153 -11.19 10.34 6.00
CA PRO A 153 -10.89 11.53 5.19
C PRO A 153 -11.62 12.80 5.64
N TRP A 154 -12.79 12.63 6.26
CA TRP A 154 -13.61 13.74 6.76
C TRP A 154 -13.41 14.02 8.25
N SER A 155 -12.49 13.34 8.89
CA SER A 155 -12.23 13.57 10.32
C SER A 155 -11.63 14.94 10.52
N GLU A 156 -12.19 15.69 11.48
CA GLU A 156 -11.59 16.93 11.89
C GLU A 156 -10.35 16.66 12.72
N ILE A 157 -9.40 17.59 12.66
CA ILE A 157 -8.22 17.54 13.52
C ILE A 157 -8.70 17.62 14.97
N LYS A 158 -8.41 16.58 15.74
CA LYS A 158 -8.71 16.60 17.16
C LYS A 158 -7.73 17.53 17.87
N GLU A 159 -8.27 18.52 18.47
CA GLU A 159 -7.50 19.44 19.30
C GLU A 159 -7.07 18.78 20.59
#